data_2bf38e4cefef7a6aeb5e6ff1d0dde300
#
_entry.id   2bf38e4cefef7a6aeb5e6ff1d0dde300
#
_cell.length_a   1.000
_cell.length_b   1.000
_cell.length_c   1.000
_cell.angle_alpha   90.00
_cell.angle_beta   90.00
_cell.angle_gamma   90.00
#
_symmetry.space_group_name_H-M   'P 1'
#
loop_
_entity.id
_entity.type
_entity.pdbx_description
1 polymer ?
#
loop_
_entity_poly.entity_id
_entity_poly.type
_entity_poly.pdbx_seq_one_letter_code
_entity_poly.pdbx_strand_id
1 'polypeptide(L)'
;EARDRILSGNPELVLDIHGAFALVARDGERICLARSLNRPLRYFLAKEPEGPMLVVADRIDVIHRFLVEEGYGHQFHPTYTRMAPAHHVTELQLIGCPDPNPIYKRFFAPPLATLPPDLDIIGQRYIEALLDELREWLKKVPDTQPLGVLFSGGLDSGAVLLCLHDALRQLGQSPARLKAFTLSIGTGGDDMQQAR
;
A
#
# COMPACT_ATOMS: atom_id res chain seq x y z
N GLU A 1 6.39 17.45 7.47
CA GLU A 1 6.78 16.30 8.33
C GLU A 1 7.07 15.03 7.51
N ALA A 2 6.11 14.42 6.77
CA ALA A 2 6.39 13.23 5.95
C ALA A 2 7.38 13.53 4.80
N ARG A 3 7.24 14.71 4.15
CA ARG A 3 8.18 15.20 3.15
C ARG A 3 9.61 15.26 3.69
N ASP A 4 9.80 15.81 4.86
CA ASP A 4 11.11 16.02 5.45
C ASP A 4 11.76 14.69 5.84
N ARG A 5 10.96 13.71 6.25
CA ARG A 5 11.41 12.36 6.56
C ARG A 5 11.98 11.64 5.34
N ILE A 6 11.30 11.68 4.19
CA ILE A 6 11.81 11.03 2.97
C ILE A 6 12.98 11.78 2.35
N LEU A 7 13.11 13.09 2.55
CA LEU A 7 14.24 13.91 2.10
C LEU A 7 15.45 13.87 3.02
N SER A 8 15.32 13.38 4.24
CA SER A 8 16.39 13.34 5.24
C SER A 8 17.62 12.52 4.84
N GLY A 9 17.42 11.58 3.92
CA GLY A 9 18.45 10.59 3.56
C GLY A 9 18.55 9.43 4.56
N ASN A 10 17.89 9.51 5.73
CA ASN A 10 17.78 8.43 6.70
C ASN A 10 16.49 7.64 6.48
N PRO A 11 16.55 6.40 5.97
CA PRO A 11 15.37 5.58 5.71
C PRO A 11 14.61 5.21 7.00
N GLU A 12 15.26 5.15 8.16
CA GLU A 12 14.61 4.78 9.43
C GLU A 12 13.52 5.77 9.84
N LEU A 13 13.68 7.07 9.51
CA LEU A 13 12.67 8.08 9.80
C LEU A 13 11.36 7.87 9.03
N VAL A 14 11.41 7.06 7.95
CA VAL A 14 10.21 6.72 7.16
C VAL A 14 9.33 5.70 7.86
N LEU A 15 9.88 4.89 8.76
CA LEU A 15 9.11 3.94 9.59
C LEU A 15 8.06 4.63 10.47
N ASP A 16 8.32 5.86 10.89
CA ASP A 16 7.39 6.64 11.70
C ASP A 16 6.22 7.23 10.91
N ILE A 17 6.13 6.99 9.61
CA ILE A 17 4.99 7.39 8.79
C ILE A 17 3.92 6.30 8.90
N HIS A 18 2.92 6.56 9.75
CA HIS A 18 1.84 5.61 9.98
C HIS A 18 0.82 5.58 8.84
N GLY A 19 0.35 4.37 8.53
CA GLY A 19 -0.70 4.13 7.55
C GLY A 19 -0.18 3.83 6.15
N ALA A 20 -1.11 3.84 5.19
CA ALA A 20 -0.83 3.55 3.79
C ALA A 20 -0.45 4.83 3.04
N PHE A 21 0.74 4.89 2.50
CA PHE A 21 1.25 6.09 1.83
C PHE A 21 1.95 5.79 0.50
N ALA A 22 1.90 6.79 -0.39
CA ALA A 22 2.73 6.93 -1.58
C ALA A 22 3.15 8.40 -1.64
N LEU A 23 4.43 8.66 -1.52
CA LEU A 23 4.98 9.99 -1.33
C LEU A 23 6.02 10.31 -2.40
N VAL A 24 5.97 11.55 -2.85
CA VAL A 24 6.97 12.15 -3.75
C VAL A 24 7.42 13.46 -3.11
N ALA A 25 8.71 13.64 -2.96
CA ALA A 25 9.27 14.89 -2.49
C ALA A 25 10.44 15.33 -3.35
N ARG A 26 10.56 16.63 -3.55
CA ARG A 26 11.61 17.26 -4.35
C ARG A 26 12.42 18.23 -3.50
N ASP A 27 13.73 18.18 -3.68
CA ASP A 27 14.71 19.12 -3.14
C ASP A 27 15.75 19.44 -4.23
N GLY A 28 15.57 20.58 -4.89
CA GLY A 28 16.34 20.93 -6.08
C GLY A 28 16.12 19.92 -7.21
N GLU A 29 17.18 19.28 -7.66
CA GLU A 29 17.17 18.23 -8.69
C GLU A 29 16.99 16.83 -8.10
N ARG A 30 17.05 16.69 -6.78
CA ARG A 30 16.86 15.43 -6.08
C ARG A 30 15.39 15.17 -5.84
N ILE A 31 14.93 14.00 -6.28
CA ILE A 31 13.57 13.50 -6.04
C ILE A 31 13.65 12.24 -5.18
N CYS A 32 12.83 12.20 -4.14
CA CYS A 32 12.65 11.02 -3.31
C CYS A 32 11.24 10.48 -3.46
N LEU A 33 11.13 9.19 -3.75
CA LEU A 33 9.87 8.44 -3.84
C LEU A 33 9.85 7.41 -2.71
N ALA A 34 8.75 7.31 -1.97
CA ALA A 34 8.59 6.26 -0.96
C ALA A 34 7.14 5.78 -0.92
N ARG A 35 6.94 4.49 -0.71
CA ARG A 35 5.59 3.93 -0.59
C ARG A 35 5.52 2.76 0.38
N SER A 36 4.34 2.59 0.98
CA SER A 36 3.94 1.36 1.67
C SER A 36 3.56 0.27 0.65
N LEU A 37 3.47 -0.98 1.12
CA LEU A 37 3.20 -2.14 0.26
C LEU A 37 1.92 -1.99 -0.57
N ASN A 38 0.86 -1.50 0.06
CA ASN A 38 -0.50 -1.44 -0.51
C ASN A 38 -0.81 -0.15 -1.30
N ARG A 39 0.18 0.72 -1.54
CA ARG A 39 0.01 1.94 -2.34
C ARG A 39 0.93 1.89 -3.56
N PRO A 40 0.40 1.67 -4.76
CA PRO A 40 1.21 1.73 -5.98
C PRO A 40 1.75 3.15 -6.20
N LEU A 41 2.98 3.23 -6.68
CA LEU A 41 3.62 4.47 -7.09
C LEU A 41 4.50 4.16 -8.30
N ARG A 42 4.06 4.58 -9.47
CA ARG A 42 4.75 4.36 -10.73
C ARG A 42 5.38 5.65 -11.21
N TYR A 43 6.47 5.53 -11.94
CA TYR A 43 7.09 6.68 -12.57
C TYR A 43 7.61 6.37 -13.96
N PHE A 44 7.71 7.42 -14.76
CA PHE A 44 8.26 7.43 -16.10
C PHE A 44 9.14 8.66 -16.26
N LEU A 45 10.25 8.52 -16.97
CA LEU A 45 11.17 9.61 -17.31
C LEU A 45 11.06 9.90 -18.80
N ALA A 46 10.43 11.00 -19.16
CA ALA A 46 10.43 11.49 -20.52
C ALA A 46 11.67 12.34 -20.79
N LYS A 47 12.14 12.32 -22.01
CA LYS A 47 13.30 13.12 -22.46
C LYS A 47 12.79 14.48 -22.94
N GLU A 48 13.33 15.53 -22.34
CA GLU A 48 13.14 16.90 -22.80
C GLU A 48 14.49 17.53 -23.18
N PRO A 49 14.49 18.60 -23.99
CA PRO A 49 15.73 19.31 -24.35
C PRO A 49 16.50 19.86 -23.14
N GLU A 50 15.78 20.28 -22.10
CA GLU A 50 16.34 20.89 -20.90
C GLU A 50 16.64 19.89 -19.76
N GLY A 51 16.36 18.60 -19.99
CA GLY A 51 16.58 17.56 -18.99
C GLY A 51 15.42 16.56 -18.92
N PRO A 52 15.47 15.58 -18.02
CA PRO A 52 14.42 14.60 -17.92
C PRO A 52 13.18 15.15 -17.20
N MET A 53 11.99 14.91 -17.75
CA MET A 53 10.73 15.13 -17.07
C MET A 53 10.31 13.86 -16.33
N LEU A 54 10.16 13.93 -15.02
CA LEU A 54 9.64 12.84 -14.22
C LEU A 54 8.13 12.93 -14.08
N VAL A 55 7.42 11.92 -14.55
CA VAL A 55 5.97 11.76 -14.38
C VAL A 55 5.72 10.65 -13.36
N VAL A 56 4.94 10.95 -12.32
CA VAL A 56 4.64 10.01 -11.24
C VAL A 56 3.13 9.89 -11.06
N ALA A 57 2.62 8.66 -11.00
CA ALA A 57 1.22 8.38 -10.68
C ALA A 57 1.07 6.98 -10.05
N ASP A 58 -0.09 6.69 -9.51
CA ASP A 58 -0.46 5.36 -9.04
C ASP A 58 -0.76 4.38 -10.19
N ARG A 59 -1.22 4.91 -11.33
CA ARG A 59 -1.68 4.14 -12.49
C ARG A 59 -0.87 4.47 -13.74
N ILE A 60 -0.61 3.44 -14.54
CA ILE A 60 0.15 3.56 -15.79
C ILE A 60 -0.62 4.34 -16.88
N ASP A 61 -1.94 4.19 -16.93
CA ASP A 61 -2.78 4.90 -17.89
C ASP A 61 -2.85 6.42 -17.61
N VAL A 62 -2.72 6.82 -16.36
CA VAL A 62 -2.62 8.24 -15.98
C VAL A 62 -1.31 8.84 -16.49
N ILE A 63 -0.20 8.11 -16.33
CA ILE A 63 1.11 8.52 -16.88
C ILE A 63 1.01 8.68 -18.41
N HIS A 64 0.45 7.68 -19.10
CA HIS A 64 0.30 7.71 -20.56
C HIS A 64 -0.53 8.92 -21.01
N ARG A 65 -1.69 9.12 -20.41
CA ARG A 65 -2.57 10.24 -20.76
C ARG A 65 -1.86 11.59 -20.58
N PHE A 66 -1.19 11.80 -19.45
CA PHE A 66 -0.44 13.02 -19.20
C PHE A 66 0.65 13.24 -20.27
N LEU A 67 1.43 12.21 -20.61
CA LEU A 67 2.45 12.30 -21.64
C LEU A 67 1.89 12.65 -23.02
N VAL A 68 0.70 12.13 -23.36
CA VAL A 68 0.00 12.50 -24.61
C VAL A 68 -0.41 13.96 -24.61
N GLU A 69 -0.99 14.44 -23.50
CA GLU A 69 -1.41 15.83 -23.32
C GLU A 69 -0.24 16.81 -23.43
N GLU A 70 0.95 16.43 -22.91
CA GLU A 70 2.18 17.24 -22.97
C GLU A 70 2.98 17.06 -24.28
N GLY A 71 2.49 16.25 -25.23
CA GLY A 71 3.16 16.03 -26.53
C GLY A 71 4.27 14.96 -26.50
N TYR A 72 4.47 14.27 -25.40
CA TYR A 72 5.49 13.22 -25.22
C TYR A 72 4.93 11.81 -25.36
N GLY A 73 3.70 11.65 -25.80
CA GLY A 73 3.05 10.33 -25.96
C GLY A 73 3.84 9.35 -26.84
N HIS A 74 4.61 9.86 -27.80
CA HIS A 74 5.47 9.05 -28.67
C HIS A 74 6.65 8.39 -27.94
N GLN A 75 7.03 8.89 -26.76
CA GLN A 75 8.09 8.31 -25.93
C GLN A 75 7.55 7.21 -25.00
N PHE A 76 6.24 7.17 -24.79
CA PHE A 76 5.67 6.24 -23.83
C PHE A 76 5.76 4.79 -24.31
N HIS A 77 6.30 3.94 -23.44
CA HIS A 77 6.21 2.50 -23.58
C HIS A 77 6.03 1.86 -22.20
N PRO A 78 5.09 0.92 -22.01
CA PRO A 78 4.82 0.29 -20.72
C PRO A 78 6.06 -0.30 -20.05
N THR A 79 6.98 -0.86 -20.82
CA THR A 79 8.23 -1.49 -20.33
C THR A 79 9.16 -0.48 -19.64
N TYR A 80 9.10 0.80 -19.98
CA TYR A 80 9.92 1.85 -19.38
C TYR A 80 9.25 2.52 -18.17
N THR A 81 8.01 2.15 -17.88
CA THR A 81 7.33 2.59 -16.66
C THR A 81 7.82 1.74 -15.48
N ARG A 82 8.40 2.41 -14.50
CA ARG A 82 8.96 1.75 -13.31
C ARG A 82 8.00 1.88 -12.14
N MET A 83 8.00 0.88 -11.26
CA MET A 83 7.33 0.96 -9.97
C MET A 83 8.37 1.24 -8.90
N ALA A 84 8.14 2.27 -8.07
CA ALA A 84 8.94 2.46 -6.87
C ALA A 84 8.80 1.21 -5.97
N PRO A 85 9.91 0.58 -5.55
CA PRO A 85 9.81 -0.62 -4.72
C PRO A 85 9.15 -0.28 -3.37
N ALA A 86 8.31 -1.19 -2.88
CA ALA A 86 7.74 -1.06 -1.55
C ALA A 86 8.83 -1.09 -0.48
N HIS A 87 8.61 -0.38 0.61
CA HIS A 87 9.52 -0.34 1.76
C HIS A 87 10.93 0.21 1.44
N HIS A 88 11.04 1.01 0.38
CA HIS A 88 12.28 1.70 0.02
C HIS A 88 11.99 3.19 -0.22
N VAL A 89 12.97 4.01 0.13
CA VAL A 89 13.11 5.33 -0.45
C VAL A 89 13.88 5.16 -1.75
N THR A 90 13.28 5.56 -2.86
CA THR A 90 13.92 5.62 -4.17
C THR A 90 14.36 7.05 -4.40
N GLU A 91 15.65 7.27 -4.52
CA GLU A 91 16.25 8.59 -4.77
C GLU A 91 16.67 8.68 -6.23
N LEU A 92 16.24 9.75 -6.91
CA LEU A 92 16.53 10.07 -8.30
C LEU A 92 17.19 11.44 -8.37
N GLN A 93 18.17 11.60 -9.27
CA GLN A 93 18.73 12.89 -9.64
C GLN A 93 18.21 13.27 -11.02
N LEU A 94 17.46 14.37 -11.13
CA LEU A 94 16.95 14.86 -12.42
C LEU A 94 17.98 15.74 -13.11
N ILE A 95 19.11 15.15 -13.46
CA ILE A 95 20.22 15.81 -14.17
C ILE A 95 20.59 15.03 -15.43
N GLY A 96 20.68 15.77 -16.54
CA GLY A 96 21.14 15.22 -17.81
C GLY A 96 20.19 14.21 -18.46
N CYS A 97 20.63 13.68 -19.57
CA CYS A 97 20.06 12.52 -20.24
C CYS A 97 21.23 11.56 -20.46
N PRO A 98 21.19 10.35 -20.03
CA PRO A 98 20.11 9.41 -19.89
C PRO A 98 19.80 9.03 -18.44
N ASP A 99 18.88 8.13 -18.31
CA ASP A 99 18.32 7.45 -17.17
C ASP A 99 19.12 7.61 -15.85
N PRO A 100 18.65 8.43 -14.90
CA PRO A 100 19.30 8.54 -13.61
C PRO A 100 19.29 7.16 -12.93
N ASN A 101 20.45 6.71 -12.48
CA ASN A 101 20.55 5.49 -11.70
C ASN A 101 19.84 5.69 -10.34
N PRO A 102 18.68 5.08 -10.11
CA PRO A 102 17.99 5.23 -8.86
C PRO A 102 18.78 4.58 -7.71
N ILE A 103 18.88 5.30 -6.60
CA ILE A 103 19.43 4.77 -5.36
C ILE A 103 18.27 4.27 -4.51
N TYR A 104 18.36 3.02 -4.07
CA TYR A 104 17.33 2.39 -3.23
C TYR A 104 17.82 2.25 -1.80
N LYS A 105 17.12 2.89 -0.86
CA LYS A 105 17.40 2.80 0.56
C LYS A 105 16.23 2.10 1.24
N ARG A 106 16.43 0.89 1.72
CA ARG A 106 15.38 0.12 2.37
C ARG A 106 15.09 0.67 3.76
N PHE A 107 13.82 0.98 4.05
CA PHE A 107 13.39 1.45 5.37
C PHE A 107 12.69 0.37 6.21
N PHE A 108 12.20 -0.70 5.59
CA PHE A 108 11.57 -1.79 6.31
C PHE A 108 12.08 -3.14 5.81
N ALA A 109 12.62 -3.92 6.73
CA ALA A 109 13.02 -5.30 6.52
C ALA A 109 12.55 -6.10 7.72
N PRO A 110 11.47 -6.91 7.58
CA PRO A 110 11.01 -7.74 8.69
C PRO A 110 12.12 -8.72 9.10
N PRO A 111 12.39 -8.88 10.40
CA PRO A 111 13.31 -9.90 10.86
C PRO A 111 12.71 -11.27 10.56
N LEU A 112 13.57 -12.21 10.12
CA LEU A 112 13.17 -13.58 9.83
C LEU A 112 13.36 -14.46 11.06
N ALA A 113 12.54 -15.50 11.17
CA ALA A 113 12.66 -16.56 12.19
C ALA A 113 12.70 -16.03 13.64
N THR A 114 11.90 -15.01 13.95
CA THR A 114 11.84 -14.43 15.30
C THR A 114 10.92 -15.19 16.26
N LEU A 115 10.06 -16.05 15.73
CA LEU A 115 9.17 -16.90 16.52
C LEU A 115 9.67 -18.35 16.52
N PRO A 116 9.41 -19.11 17.60
CA PRO A 116 9.69 -20.55 17.60
C PRO A 116 8.87 -21.25 16.49
N PRO A 117 9.34 -22.41 15.98
CA PRO A 117 8.62 -23.17 14.95
C PRO A 117 7.44 -23.95 15.57
N ASP A 118 6.53 -23.24 16.18
CA ASP A 118 5.33 -23.74 16.85
C ASP A 118 4.11 -23.04 16.21
N LEU A 119 3.21 -23.82 15.60
CA LEU A 119 2.08 -23.30 14.85
C LEU A 119 1.07 -22.58 15.75
N ASP A 120 0.89 -23.00 16.99
CA ASP A 120 -0.04 -22.37 17.91
C ASP A 120 0.47 -20.99 18.33
N ILE A 121 1.76 -20.90 18.64
CA ILE A 121 2.41 -19.62 18.97
C ILE A 121 2.38 -18.67 17.77
N ILE A 122 2.73 -19.16 16.58
CA ILE A 122 2.72 -18.36 15.35
C ILE A 122 1.30 -17.88 15.03
N GLY A 123 0.31 -18.78 15.11
CA GLY A 123 -1.09 -18.48 14.86
C GLY A 123 -1.64 -17.46 15.85
N GLN A 124 -1.34 -17.60 17.14
CA GLN A 124 -1.75 -16.65 18.16
C GLN A 124 -1.17 -15.26 17.89
N ARG A 125 0.13 -15.16 17.60
CA ARG A 125 0.79 -13.88 17.30
C ARG A 125 0.24 -13.22 16.04
N TYR A 126 -0.09 -14.02 15.03
CA TYR A 126 -0.73 -13.51 13.81
C TYR A 126 -2.12 -12.91 14.10
N ILE A 127 -2.94 -13.62 14.89
CA ILE A 127 -4.28 -13.14 15.27
C ILE A 127 -4.18 -11.89 16.14
N GLU A 128 -3.26 -11.86 17.13
CA GLU A 128 -3.02 -10.68 17.96
C GLU A 128 -2.66 -9.45 17.12
N ALA A 129 -1.72 -9.59 16.18
CA ALA A 129 -1.33 -8.50 15.29
C ALA A 129 -2.50 -8.00 14.43
N LEU A 130 -3.34 -8.90 13.91
CA LEU A 130 -4.52 -8.54 13.13
C LEU A 130 -5.55 -7.81 14.00
N LEU A 131 -5.78 -8.27 15.22
CA LEU A 131 -6.69 -7.63 16.18
C LEU A 131 -6.20 -6.23 16.56
N ASP A 132 -4.90 -6.04 16.75
CA ASP A 132 -4.32 -4.73 17.06
C ASP A 132 -4.58 -3.73 15.92
N GLU A 133 -4.31 -4.11 14.68
CA GLU A 133 -4.58 -3.27 13.51
C GLU A 133 -6.07 -2.94 13.36
N LEU A 134 -6.95 -3.92 13.56
CA LEU A 134 -8.40 -3.72 13.48
C LEU A 134 -8.89 -2.78 14.59
N ARG A 135 -8.37 -2.89 15.81
CA ARG A 135 -8.70 -1.99 16.92
C ARG A 135 -8.28 -0.55 16.63
N GLU A 136 -7.06 -0.36 16.13
CA GLU A 136 -6.59 0.98 15.74
C GLU A 136 -7.39 1.58 14.57
N TRP A 137 -7.80 0.75 13.62
CA TRP A 137 -8.69 1.19 12.55
C TRP A 137 -10.08 1.57 13.07
N LEU A 138 -10.68 0.73 13.93
CA LEU A 138 -12.01 0.96 14.49
C LEU A 138 -12.09 2.25 15.32
N LYS A 139 -11.04 2.64 16.05
CA LYS A 139 -10.98 3.91 16.78
C LYS A 139 -11.15 5.14 15.89
N LYS A 140 -10.88 5.00 14.57
CA LYS A 140 -11.01 6.08 13.58
C LYS A 140 -12.35 6.09 12.86
N VAL A 141 -13.17 5.06 13.07
CA VAL A 141 -14.48 4.89 12.43
C VAL A 141 -15.58 5.20 13.44
N PRO A 142 -16.52 6.13 13.14
CA PRO A 142 -17.63 6.44 14.04
C PRO A 142 -18.42 5.20 14.45
N ASP A 143 -18.81 5.09 15.72
CA ASP A 143 -19.52 3.93 16.28
C ASP A 143 -20.89 3.69 15.63
N THR A 144 -21.47 4.73 15.05
CA THR A 144 -22.75 4.66 14.34
C THR A 144 -22.63 4.21 12.90
N GLN A 145 -21.40 4.17 12.35
CA GLN A 145 -21.18 3.80 10.96
C GLN A 145 -21.27 2.29 10.78
N PRO A 146 -22.09 1.76 9.85
CA PRO A 146 -22.10 0.33 9.53
C PRO A 146 -20.78 -0.10 8.91
N LEU A 147 -20.36 -1.33 9.21
CA LEU A 147 -19.12 -1.92 8.69
C LEU A 147 -19.48 -3.06 7.73
N GLY A 148 -18.83 -3.06 6.57
CA GLY A 148 -18.99 -4.12 5.57
C GLY A 148 -17.73 -4.96 5.44
N VAL A 149 -17.86 -6.29 5.41
CA VAL A 149 -16.80 -7.23 5.08
C VAL A 149 -17.19 -8.00 3.83
N LEU A 150 -16.32 -7.99 2.82
CA LEU A 150 -16.47 -8.88 1.68
C LEU A 150 -16.04 -10.29 2.11
N PHE A 151 -17.00 -11.18 2.21
CA PHE A 151 -16.81 -12.54 2.72
C PHE A 151 -17.00 -13.56 1.58
N SER A 152 -15.93 -14.23 1.21
CA SER A 152 -15.93 -15.24 0.14
C SER A 152 -16.20 -16.66 0.62
N GLY A 153 -16.38 -16.87 1.95
CA GLY A 153 -16.42 -18.20 2.55
C GLY A 153 -15.03 -18.81 2.81
N GLY A 154 -13.96 -18.20 2.31
CA GLY A 154 -12.58 -18.66 2.51
C GLY A 154 -12.02 -18.29 3.89
N LEU A 155 -10.91 -18.94 4.26
CA LEU A 155 -10.23 -18.77 5.56
C LEU A 155 -9.81 -17.31 5.82
N ASP A 156 -9.22 -16.63 4.84
CA ASP A 156 -8.70 -15.27 5.03
C ASP A 156 -9.82 -14.26 5.31
N SER A 157 -10.90 -14.30 4.51
CA SER A 157 -12.03 -13.41 4.71
C SER A 157 -12.82 -13.77 5.99
N GLY A 158 -12.84 -15.05 6.35
CA GLY A 158 -13.39 -15.55 7.61
C GLY A 158 -12.59 -15.05 8.82
N ALA A 159 -11.27 -15.13 8.76
CA ALA A 159 -10.40 -14.62 9.81
C ALA A 159 -10.60 -13.10 10.02
N VAL A 160 -10.68 -12.32 8.95
CA VAL A 160 -10.96 -10.88 9.04
C VAL A 160 -12.34 -10.62 9.68
N LEU A 161 -13.38 -11.35 9.25
CA LEU A 161 -14.73 -11.19 9.80
C LEU A 161 -14.78 -11.51 11.30
N LEU A 162 -14.19 -12.62 11.72
CA LEU A 162 -14.17 -13.05 13.12
C LEU A 162 -13.32 -12.12 13.99
N CYS A 163 -12.13 -11.74 13.54
CA CYS A 163 -11.29 -10.80 14.26
C CYS A 163 -11.93 -9.40 14.37
N LEU A 164 -12.62 -8.94 13.33
CA LEU A 164 -13.34 -7.66 13.39
C LEU A 164 -14.52 -7.73 14.37
N HIS A 165 -15.27 -8.83 14.40
CA HIS A 165 -16.32 -9.07 15.38
C HIS A 165 -15.78 -9.05 16.82
N ASP A 166 -14.64 -9.72 17.05
CA ASP A 166 -14.03 -9.77 18.38
C ASP A 166 -13.44 -8.41 18.78
N ALA A 167 -12.78 -7.71 17.87
CA ALA A 167 -12.28 -6.35 18.11
C ALA A 167 -13.39 -5.37 18.50
N LEU A 168 -14.57 -5.46 17.86
CA LEU A 168 -15.74 -4.67 18.24
C LEU A 168 -16.17 -4.96 19.68
N ARG A 169 -16.25 -6.25 20.05
CA ARG A 169 -16.60 -6.65 21.43
C ARG A 169 -15.59 -6.14 22.45
N GLN A 170 -14.30 -6.27 22.17
CA GLN A 170 -13.23 -5.80 23.05
C GLN A 170 -13.28 -4.27 23.26
N LEU A 171 -13.72 -3.51 22.25
CA LEU A 171 -13.90 -2.07 22.33
C LEU A 171 -15.26 -1.64 22.94
N GLY A 172 -16.11 -2.59 23.34
CA GLY A 172 -17.46 -2.29 23.86
C GLY A 172 -18.42 -1.79 22.78
N GLN A 173 -18.10 -1.96 21.51
CA GLN A 173 -18.92 -1.55 20.37
C GLN A 173 -19.88 -2.67 19.97
N SER A 174 -21.02 -2.31 19.37
CA SER A 174 -22.03 -3.29 18.96
C SER A 174 -21.59 -4.10 17.73
N PRO A 175 -21.47 -5.44 17.80
CA PRO A 175 -21.22 -6.27 16.63
C PRO A 175 -22.33 -6.23 15.58
N ALA A 176 -23.54 -5.77 15.94
CA ALA A 176 -24.69 -5.67 15.02
C ALA A 176 -24.46 -4.69 13.86
N ARG A 177 -23.46 -3.78 14.00
CA ARG A 177 -23.05 -2.89 12.91
C ARG A 177 -22.26 -3.60 11.80
N LEU A 178 -21.73 -4.80 12.06
CA LEU A 178 -20.97 -5.59 11.10
C LEU A 178 -21.91 -6.34 10.16
N LYS A 179 -21.69 -6.21 8.85
CA LYS A 179 -22.40 -6.88 7.77
C LYS A 179 -21.43 -7.63 6.87
N ALA A 180 -21.67 -8.92 6.66
CA ALA A 180 -20.95 -9.71 5.68
C ALA A 180 -21.66 -9.64 4.33
N PHE A 181 -20.88 -9.47 3.25
CA PHE A 181 -21.37 -9.44 1.88
C PHE A 181 -20.66 -10.52 1.06
N THR A 182 -21.43 -11.42 0.46
CA THR A 182 -20.90 -12.45 -0.44
C THR A 182 -21.39 -12.19 -1.85
N LEU A 183 -20.46 -12.11 -2.81
CA LEU A 183 -20.79 -12.01 -4.22
C LEU A 183 -21.01 -13.42 -4.78
N SER A 184 -22.18 -13.68 -5.34
CA SER A 184 -22.47 -14.92 -6.06
C SER A 184 -22.65 -14.64 -7.54
N ILE A 185 -21.96 -15.39 -8.39
CA ILE A 185 -22.11 -15.35 -9.85
C ILE A 185 -22.76 -16.66 -10.29
N GLY A 186 -24.01 -16.57 -10.76
CA GLY A 186 -24.81 -17.73 -11.16
C GLY A 186 -25.52 -18.44 -9.99
N THR A 187 -26.07 -19.63 -10.26
CA THR A 187 -26.80 -20.45 -9.26
C THR A 187 -25.86 -21.51 -8.67
N GLY A 188 -25.32 -21.27 -7.48
CA GLY A 188 -24.71 -22.31 -6.66
C GLY A 188 -23.22 -22.50 -6.80
N GLY A 189 -22.41 -21.45 -6.60
CA GLY A 189 -20.96 -21.60 -6.38
C GLY A 189 -20.66 -22.10 -4.96
N ASP A 190 -19.52 -22.83 -4.81
CA ASP A 190 -19.05 -23.36 -3.53
C ASP A 190 -18.89 -22.26 -2.47
N ASP A 191 -18.49 -21.05 -2.85
CA ASP A 191 -18.35 -19.89 -1.97
C ASP A 191 -19.66 -19.51 -1.27
N MET A 192 -20.79 -19.65 -1.97
CA MET A 192 -22.10 -19.35 -1.40
C MET A 192 -22.57 -20.40 -0.39
N GLN A 193 -22.15 -21.66 -0.55
CA GLN A 193 -22.44 -22.73 0.41
C GLN A 193 -21.63 -22.57 1.69
N GLN A 194 -20.37 -22.14 1.57
CA GLN A 194 -19.48 -21.89 2.72
C GLN A 194 -19.83 -20.59 3.47
N ALA A 195 -20.47 -19.65 2.81
CA ALA A 195 -20.86 -18.36 3.40
C ALA A 195 -22.22 -18.39 4.14
N ARG A 196 -22.95 -19.51 4.10
CA ARG A 196 -24.21 -19.74 4.82
C ARG A 196 -23.98 -20.35 6.19
#